data_468e816371829fcf7e9e2ee66267d4d6
#
_entry.id   468e816371829fcf7e9e2ee66267d4d6
#
_cell.length_a   1.000
_cell.length_b   1.000
_cell.length_c   1.000
_cell.angle_alpha   90.00
_cell.angle_beta   90.00
_cell.angle_gamma   90.00
#
_symmetry.space_group_name_H-M   'P 1'
#
loop_
_entity.id
_entity.type
_entity.pdbx_description
1 polymer ?
#
loop_
_entity_poly.entity_id
_entity_poly.type
_entity_poly.pdbx_seq_one_letter_code
_entity_poly.pdbx_strand_id
1 'polypeptide(L)'
;MRIGELANRTGVPTRMLRYYEEQGLITPLRLENGYRDYDEYLVERVLKIRRLLDSGVPTRIIRDMLPCLNDIGSTIVADPDPELRAMLVEQRDKLAERIVLLQQNRDALTRYIDAMDR
;
A
#
# COMPACT_ATOMS: atom_id res chain seq x y z
N MET A 1 10.49 10.89 -14.08
CA MET A 1 9.98 12.10 -13.36
C MET A 1 10.77 12.35 -12.09
N ARG A 2 10.71 13.57 -11.60
CA ARG A 2 11.31 13.96 -10.33
C ARG A 2 10.37 13.58 -9.18
N ILE A 3 10.92 13.56 -7.96
CA ILE A 3 10.15 13.19 -6.76
C ILE A 3 8.93 14.09 -6.53
N GLY A 4 9.05 15.38 -6.83
CA GLY A 4 7.93 16.33 -6.70
C GLY A 4 6.76 16.00 -7.61
N GLU A 5 7.02 15.58 -8.83
CA GLU A 5 5.97 15.15 -9.76
C GLU A 5 5.32 13.86 -9.28
N LEU A 6 6.13 12.90 -8.81
CA LEU A 6 5.60 11.65 -8.25
C LEU A 6 4.69 11.94 -7.05
N ALA A 7 5.09 12.87 -6.18
CA ALA A 7 4.28 13.30 -5.05
C ALA A 7 2.95 13.92 -5.50
N ASN A 8 2.98 14.79 -6.50
CA ASN A 8 1.77 15.42 -7.02
C ASN A 8 0.80 14.41 -7.64
N ARG A 9 1.34 13.44 -8.37
CA ARG A 9 0.53 12.43 -9.07
C ARG A 9 -0.06 11.38 -8.14
N THR A 10 0.57 11.14 -7.00
CA THR A 10 0.12 10.12 -6.05
C THR A 10 -0.59 10.69 -4.82
N GLY A 11 -0.41 11.98 -4.55
CA GLY A 11 -0.91 12.60 -3.33
C GLY A 11 -0.09 12.20 -2.09
N VAL A 12 1.06 11.53 -2.28
CA VAL A 12 1.94 11.13 -1.19
C VAL A 12 3.05 12.17 -1.04
N PRO A 13 3.25 12.75 0.16
CA PRO A 13 4.29 13.76 0.36
C PRO A 13 5.69 13.23 0.04
N THR A 14 6.58 14.11 -0.45
CA THR A 14 7.95 13.75 -0.79
C THR A 14 8.70 13.10 0.37
N ARG A 15 8.43 13.54 1.60
CA ARG A 15 9.02 12.93 2.80
C ARG A 15 8.67 11.45 2.93
N MET A 16 7.43 11.11 2.65
CA MET A 16 6.97 9.71 2.69
C MET A 16 7.56 8.90 1.54
N LEU A 17 7.70 9.50 0.35
CA LEU A 17 8.32 8.84 -0.79
C LEU A 17 9.79 8.51 -0.51
N ARG A 18 10.51 9.41 0.15
CA ARG A 18 11.88 9.16 0.59
C ARG A 18 11.95 8.03 1.60
N TYR A 19 10.99 7.97 2.51
CA TYR A 19 10.87 6.87 3.45
C TYR A 19 10.63 5.54 2.71
N TYR A 20 9.75 5.52 1.71
CA TYR A 20 9.52 4.34 0.89
C TYR A 20 10.80 3.88 0.18
N GLU A 21 11.58 4.84 -0.34
CA GLU A 21 12.87 4.52 -0.97
C GLU A 21 13.84 3.92 0.04
N GLU A 22 13.98 4.52 1.23
CA GLU A 22 14.84 4.01 2.31
C GLU A 22 14.47 2.59 2.73
N GLN A 23 13.18 2.30 2.74
CA GLN A 23 12.67 0.96 3.11
C GLN A 23 12.75 -0.04 1.95
N GLY A 24 13.26 0.35 0.80
CA GLY A 24 13.37 -0.52 -0.36
C GLY A 24 12.06 -0.82 -1.05
N LEU A 25 11.03 0.00 -0.84
CA LEU A 25 9.72 -0.18 -1.44
C LEU A 25 9.64 0.40 -2.86
N ILE A 26 10.41 1.44 -3.14
CA ILE A 26 10.57 2.03 -4.46
C ILE A 26 12.04 2.25 -4.73
N THR A 27 12.44 2.14 -5.98
CA THR A 27 13.84 2.34 -6.40
C THR A 27 13.86 3.24 -7.64
N PRO A 28 14.39 4.47 -7.51
CA PRO A 28 14.58 5.33 -8.67
C PRO A 28 15.81 4.91 -9.47
N LEU A 29 15.84 5.31 -10.74
CA LEU A 29 17.06 5.26 -11.53
C LEU A 29 17.90 6.49 -11.23
N ARG A 30 19.22 6.34 -11.22
CA ARG A 30 20.13 7.47 -11.11
C ARG A 30 20.62 7.86 -12.50
N LEU A 31 20.42 9.12 -12.85
CA LEU A 31 20.93 9.68 -14.10
C LEU A 31 22.43 9.95 -13.98
N GLU A 32 23.10 10.14 -15.12
CA GLU A 32 24.53 10.43 -15.18
C GLU A 32 24.92 11.67 -14.34
N ASN A 33 24.02 12.65 -14.24
CA ASN A 33 24.23 13.85 -13.44
C ASN A 33 23.98 13.65 -11.94
N GLY A 34 23.72 12.42 -11.50
CA GLY A 34 23.46 12.08 -10.11
C GLY A 34 22.04 12.30 -9.63
N TYR A 35 21.16 12.86 -10.45
CA TYR A 35 19.75 13.05 -10.08
C TYR A 35 18.97 11.75 -10.16
N ARG A 36 17.98 11.62 -9.27
CA ARG A 36 17.05 10.50 -9.26
C ARG A 36 15.96 10.69 -10.30
N ASP A 37 15.66 9.64 -11.04
CA ASP A 37 14.56 9.59 -11.99
C ASP A 37 13.59 8.48 -11.59
N TYR A 38 12.34 8.85 -11.31
CA TYR A 38 11.29 7.92 -10.90
C TYR A 38 10.49 7.52 -12.13
N ASP A 39 10.48 6.22 -12.42
CA ASP A 39 9.78 5.67 -13.58
C ASP A 39 8.26 5.78 -13.41
N GLU A 40 7.55 5.85 -14.53
CA GLU A 40 6.08 5.96 -14.55
C GLU A 40 5.36 4.85 -13.78
N TYR A 41 5.85 3.61 -13.82
CA TYR A 41 5.22 2.51 -13.11
C TYR A 41 5.19 2.72 -11.60
N LEU A 42 6.04 3.58 -11.07
CA LEU A 42 6.10 3.86 -9.65
C LEU A 42 4.87 4.60 -9.14
N VAL A 43 4.12 5.28 -10.00
CA VAL A 43 2.85 5.91 -9.60
C VAL A 43 1.89 4.84 -9.07
N GLU A 44 1.66 3.78 -9.85
CA GLU A 44 0.79 2.67 -9.42
C GLU A 44 1.33 1.96 -8.18
N ARG A 45 2.63 1.73 -8.14
CA ARG A 45 3.28 1.07 -7.01
C ARG A 45 3.12 1.87 -5.71
N VAL A 46 3.36 3.17 -5.76
CA VAL A 46 3.20 4.05 -4.59
C VAL A 46 1.76 4.04 -4.09
N LEU A 47 0.79 4.09 -4.99
CA LEU A 47 -0.62 4.04 -4.62
C LEU A 47 -0.98 2.71 -3.94
N LYS A 48 -0.47 1.59 -4.44
CA LYS A 48 -0.69 0.28 -3.83
C LYS A 48 -0.04 0.18 -2.45
N ILE A 49 1.20 0.66 -2.33
CA ILE A 49 1.92 0.69 -1.05
C ILE A 49 1.13 1.50 -0.02
N ARG A 50 0.67 2.68 -0.41
CA ARG A 50 -0.11 3.54 0.49
C ARG A 50 -1.38 2.87 0.97
N ARG A 51 -2.13 2.21 0.08
CA ARG A 51 -3.35 1.50 0.46
C ARG A 51 -3.07 0.39 1.47
N LEU A 52 -2.00 -0.37 1.25
CA LEU A 52 -1.62 -1.45 2.16
C LEU A 52 -1.19 -0.90 3.52
N LEU A 53 -0.39 0.16 3.56
CA LEU A 53 0.02 0.80 4.80
C LEU A 53 -1.17 1.38 5.56
N ASP A 54 -2.08 2.05 4.86
CA ASP A 54 -3.29 2.63 5.46
C ASP A 54 -4.20 1.54 6.05
N SER A 55 -4.17 0.34 5.48
CA SER A 55 -4.91 -0.81 5.99
C SER A 55 -4.22 -1.50 7.16
N GLY A 56 -3.01 -1.08 7.51
CA GLY A 56 -2.27 -1.64 8.65
C GLY A 56 -1.32 -2.78 8.31
N VAL A 57 -1.05 -3.02 7.02
CA VAL A 57 -0.06 -4.02 6.62
C VAL A 57 1.34 -3.49 6.89
N PRO A 58 2.18 -4.21 7.65
CA PRO A 58 3.53 -3.75 7.97
C PRO A 58 4.42 -3.57 6.75
N THR A 59 5.31 -2.58 6.80
CA THR A 59 6.28 -2.29 5.72
C THR A 59 7.08 -3.52 5.32
N ARG A 60 7.51 -4.32 6.29
CA ARG A 60 8.27 -5.54 6.06
C ARG A 60 7.53 -6.53 5.15
N ILE A 61 6.24 -6.70 5.39
CA ILE A 61 5.41 -7.62 4.60
C ILE A 61 5.19 -7.05 3.20
N ILE A 62 4.97 -5.75 3.08
CA ILE A 62 4.83 -5.09 1.77
C ILE A 62 6.09 -5.29 0.94
N ARG A 63 7.27 -5.16 1.55
CA ARG A 63 8.55 -5.38 0.86
C ARG A 63 8.63 -6.79 0.29
N ASP A 64 8.22 -7.80 1.07
CA ASP A 64 8.24 -9.18 0.63
C ASP A 64 7.21 -9.46 -0.47
N MET A 65 6.16 -8.63 -0.58
CA MET A 65 5.13 -8.72 -1.61
C MET A 65 5.53 -8.03 -2.92
N LEU A 66 6.56 -7.19 -2.93
CA LEU A 66 6.88 -6.35 -4.09
C LEU A 66 6.99 -7.08 -5.41
N PRO A 67 7.59 -8.29 -5.49
CA PRO A 67 7.64 -9.02 -6.74
C PRO A 67 6.24 -9.31 -7.33
N CYS A 68 5.24 -9.46 -6.45
CA CYS A 68 3.85 -9.71 -6.86
C CYS A 68 3.12 -8.43 -7.24
N LEU A 69 3.62 -7.26 -6.82
CA LEU A 69 3.01 -5.96 -7.10
C LEU A 69 3.47 -5.35 -8.43
N ASN A 70 4.46 -5.96 -9.08
CA ASN A 70 5.07 -5.44 -10.30
C ASN A 70 4.20 -5.61 -11.54
N ASP A 71 3.26 -6.54 -11.53
CA ASP A 71 2.46 -6.84 -12.70
C ASP A 71 1.12 -6.13 -12.65
N ILE A 72 0.88 -5.32 -13.68
CA ILE A 72 -0.38 -4.63 -13.89
C ILE A 72 -1.47 -5.67 -14.12
N GLY A 73 -2.25 -5.94 -13.09
CA GLY A 73 -3.46 -6.77 -13.20
C GLY A 73 -3.29 -8.27 -13.03
N SER A 74 -2.08 -8.80 -12.83
CA SER A 74 -1.90 -10.20 -12.50
C SER A 74 -1.01 -10.38 -11.29
N THR A 75 -1.48 -11.18 -10.35
CA THR A 75 -0.69 -11.58 -9.18
C THR A 75 -0.06 -12.93 -9.49
N ILE A 76 1.09 -12.93 -10.15
CA ILE A 76 1.83 -14.16 -10.43
C ILE A 76 2.94 -14.28 -9.41
N VAL A 77 2.87 -15.33 -8.59
CA VAL A 77 3.94 -15.67 -7.66
C VAL A 77 4.74 -16.80 -8.29
N ALA A 78 5.95 -16.48 -8.76
CA ALA A 78 6.82 -17.45 -9.42
C ALA A 78 7.36 -18.50 -8.45
N ASP A 79 7.59 -18.12 -7.19
CA ASP A 79 8.13 -18.98 -6.14
C ASP A 79 7.35 -18.74 -4.84
N PRO A 80 6.27 -19.51 -4.60
CA PRO A 80 5.50 -19.34 -3.38
C PRO A 80 6.30 -19.74 -2.14
N ASP A 81 6.64 -18.78 -1.30
CA ASP A 81 7.29 -19.00 -0.02
C ASP A 81 6.21 -19.31 1.04
N PRO A 82 6.25 -20.51 1.66
CA PRO A 82 5.25 -20.88 2.68
C PRO A 82 5.23 -19.94 3.88
N GLU A 83 6.37 -19.39 4.29
CA GLU A 83 6.44 -18.44 5.40
C GLU A 83 5.78 -17.12 5.05
N LEU A 84 6.05 -16.60 3.85
CA LEU A 84 5.40 -15.39 3.36
C LEU A 84 3.89 -15.63 3.23
N ARG A 85 3.48 -16.78 2.69
CA ARG A 85 2.07 -17.13 2.57
C ARG A 85 1.38 -17.09 3.93
N ALA A 86 1.99 -17.67 4.96
CA ALA A 86 1.43 -17.67 6.30
C ALA A 86 1.26 -16.25 6.86
N MET A 87 2.25 -15.39 6.64
CA MET A 87 2.18 -13.98 7.04
C MET A 87 1.06 -13.23 6.33
N LEU A 88 0.88 -13.48 5.03
CA LEU A 88 -0.17 -12.84 4.24
C LEU A 88 -1.56 -13.31 4.69
N VAL A 89 -1.72 -14.59 4.98
CA VAL A 89 -2.97 -15.14 5.52
C VAL A 89 -3.31 -14.47 6.84
N GLU A 90 -2.34 -14.32 7.74
CA GLU A 90 -2.55 -13.65 9.03
C GLU A 90 -2.99 -12.20 8.84
N GLN A 91 -2.34 -11.46 7.94
CA GLN A 91 -2.70 -10.07 7.65
C GLN A 91 -4.11 -9.97 7.05
N ARG A 92 -4.44 -10.86 6.11
CA ARG A 92 -5.78 -10.92 5.54
C ARG A 92 -6.83 -11.15 6.61
N ASP A 93 -6.59 -12.09 7.51
CA ASP A 93 -7.54 -12.44 8.56
C ASP A 93 -7.74 -11.30 9.56
N LYS A 94 -6.68 -10.57 9.90
CA LYS A 94 -6.77 -9.35 10.72
C LYS A 94 -7.62 -8.28 10.03
N LEU A 95 -7.44 -8.10 8.71
CA LEU A 95 -8.26 -7.17 7.94
C LEU A 95 -9.72 -7.60 7.92
N ALA A 96 -10.00 -8.88 7.78
CA ALA A 96 -11.36 -9.41 7.79
C ALA A 96 -12.06 -9.13 9.13
N GLU A 97 -11.36 -9.32 10.25
CA GLU A 97 -11.88 -8.99 11.58
C GLU A 97 -12.16 -7.49 11.72
N ARG A 98 -11.27 -6.65 11.20
CA ARG A 98 -11.42 -5.20 11.23
C ARG A 98 -12.61 -4.75 10.39
N ILE A 99 -12.84 -5.37 9.24
CA ILE A 99 -14.00 -5.10 8.39
C ILE A 99 -15.29 -5.35 9.16
N VAL A 100 -15.39 -6.49 9.86
CA VAL A 100 -16.57 -6.82 10.67
C VAL A 100 -16.79 -5.76 11.75
N LEU A 101 -15.73 -5.37 12.46
CA LEU A 101 -15.81 -4.35 13.50
C LEU A 101 -16.30 -3.01 12.96
N LEU A 102 -15.75 -2.58 11.81
CA LEU A 102 -16.14 -1.33 11.18
C LEU A 102 -17.59 -1.37 10.70
N GLN A 103 -18.06 -2.49 10.16
CA GLN A 103 -19.46 -2.68 9.78
C GLN A 103 -20.39 -2.57 10.97
N GLN A 104 -20.03 -3.19 12.10
CA GLN A 104 -20.82 -3.10 13.34
C GLN A 104 -20.91 -1.66 13.84
N ASN A 105 -19.81 -0.93 13.82
CA ASN A 105 -19.79 0.47 14.22
C ASN A 105 -20.62 1.36 13.30
N ARG A 106 -20.51 1.14 12.00
CA ARG A 106 -21.33 1.84 11.01
C ARG A 106 -22.81 1.60 11.26
N ASP A 107 -23.19 0.36 11.47
CA ASP A 107 -24.59 0.01 11.70
C ASP A 107 -25.11 0.60 13.00
N ALA A 108 -24.27 0.67 14.05
CA ALA A 108 -24.62 1.34 15.29
C ALA A 108 -24.88 2.84 15.08
N LEU A 109 -24.02 3.51 14.32
CA LEU A 109 -24.19 4.93 14.00
C LEU A 109 -25.46 5.16 13.20
N THR A 110 -25.76 4.27 12.25
CA THR A 110 -27.00 4.35 11.46
C THR A 110 -28.23 4.28 12.37
N ARG A 111 -28.23 3.39 13.36
CA ARG A 111 -29.34 3.29 14.32
C ARG A 111 -29.54 4.58 15.12
N TYR A 112 -28.44 5.23 15.54
CA TYR A 112 -28.52 6.51 16.24
C TYR A 112 -29.09 7.60 15.34
N ILE A 113 -28.63 7.66 14.10
CA ILE A 113 -29.11 8.64 13.12
C ILE A 113 -30.62 8.43 12.86
N ASP A 114 -31.05 7.19 12.65
CA ASP A 114 -32.44 6.86 12.42
C ASP A 114 -33.31 7.23 13.63
N ALA A 115 -32.79 7.05 14.84
CA ALA A 115 -33.51 7.47 16.06
C ALA A 115 -33.65 8.98 16.17
N MET A 116 -32.66 9.75 15.70
CA MET A 116 -32.73 11.22 15.66
C MET A 116 -33.74 11.73 14.64
N ASP A 117 -33.95 10.99 13.56
CA ASP A 117 -34.84 11.38 12.47
C ASP A 117 -36.34 11.05 12.74
N ARG A 118 -36.62 10.45 13.85
CA ARG A 118 -38.01 10.12 14.26
C ARG A 118 -38.73 11.30 14.88
#